data_9654dc2f4b6001bd5066bb22f0487ce9
#
_entry.id   9654dc2f4b6001bd5066bb22f0487ce9
#
_cell.length_a   1.000
_cell.length_b   1.000
_cell.length_c   1.000
_cell.angle_alpha   90.00
_cell.angle_beta   90.00
_cell.angle_gamma   90.00
#
_symmetry.space_group_name_H-M   'P 1'
#
loop_
_entity.id
_entity.type
_entity.pdbx_description
1 polymer ?
#
loop_
_entity_poly.entity_id
_entity_poly.type
_entity_poly.pdbx_seq_one_letter_code
_entity_poly.pdbx_strand_id
1 'polypeptide(L)'
;WMDIEKQRGISVSTSVMEFDYEGYKVNILDTPGHQDFAEDTYRTLTAVDSAIIVVDSAKGVETQTRKLIEVCRMRNTPVIIFVNKMDRIGANFFRCVDMIHDRLGAKAVPLQLPIGSEDKFEGVVDLVRGKAIRFDKSSKGMDFVVEDVPADMQTLYDEKHHELVEAVAEEDEALLEKYLGGESLSEEEIVSCIRKATISRSIVPVMLGSAFRNMGVQPLLDGVVDYLPSPVDIPPMPGHDPDAEDKIIQCPCNDKEPLAGLVFKLFSDPFIGHLSFFR
;
A
#
# COMPACT_ATOMS: atom_id res chain seq x y z
N TRP A 1 5.98 -13.09 -18.64
CA TRP A 1 7.39 -13.10 -18.16
C TRP A 1 8.33 -13.15 -19.36
N MET A 2 9.13 -12.13 -19.51
CA MET A 2 10.16 -12.08 -20.55
C MET A 2 11.27 -13.11 -20.25
N ASP A 3 11.90 -13.65 -21.29
CA ASP A 3 12.97 -14.66 -21.10
C ASP A 3 14.13 -14.11 -20.26
N ILE A 4 14.43 -12.84 -20.39
CA ILE A 4 15.45 -12.16 -19.56
C ILE A 4 15.07 -12.12 -18.07
N GLU A 5 13.79 -11.99 -17.73
CA GLU A 5 13.30 -12.03 -16.34
C GLU A 5 13.41 -13.43 -15.74
N LYS A 6 13.07 -14.46 -16.54
CA LYS A 6 13.25 -15.86 -16.14
C LYS A 6 14.72 -16.21 -15.89
N GLN A 7 15.62 -15.72 -16.74
CA GLN A 7 17.06 -15.96 -16.60
C GLN A 7 17.66 -15.23 -15.39
N ARG A 8 17.21 -14.02 -15.10
CA ARG A 8 17.72 -13.20 -13.99
C ARG A 8 17.01 -13.45 -12.67
N GLY A 9 15.80 -14.03 -12.69
CA GLY A 9 14.96 -14.22 -11.51
C GLY A 9 14.43 -12.93 -10.87
N ILE A 10 14.39 -11.84 -11.64
CA ILE A 10 13.90 -10.52 -11.20
C ILE A 10 13.08 -9.88 -12.31
N SER A 11 12.14 -9.00 -11.94
CA SER A 11 11.41 -8.14 -12.87
C SER A 11 12.36 -7.11 -13.51
N VAL A 12 12.23 -6.90 -14.82
CA VAL A 12 13.06 -5.96 -15.60
C VAL A 12 12.24 -4.78 -16.11
N SER A 13 10.95 -5.00 -16.37
CA SER A 13 10.02 -3.96 -16.81
C SER A 13 8.73 -4.00 -16.00
N THR A 14 8.04 -2.86 -15.94
CA THR A 14 6.74 -2.75 -15.29
C THR A 14 5.72 -3.67 -15.97
N SER A 15 4.98 -4.44 -15.18
CA SER A 15 3.82 -5.21 -15.61
C SER A 15 2.53 -4.52 -15.20
N VAL A 16 1.50 -4.61 -16.02
CA VAL A 16 0.17 -4.05 -15.75
C VAL A 16 -0.81 -5.19 -15.56
N MET A 17 -1.53 -5.19 -14.45
CA MET A 17 -2.58 -6.16 -14.13
C MET A 17 -3.84 -5.42 -13.74
N GLU A 18 -4.98 -5.91 -14.22
CA GLU A 18 -6.31 -5.40 -13.88
C GLU A 18 -7.17 -6.57 -13.40
N PHE A 19 -7.92 -6.36 -12.33
CA PHE A 19 -8.89 -7.33 -11.82
C PHE A 19 -9.98 -6.62 -10.99
N ASP A 20 -11.11 -7.31 -10.83
CA ASP A 20 -12.19 -6.85 -9.97
C ASP A 20 -12.01 -7.42 -8.55
N TYR A 21 -12.15 -6.57 -7.55
CA TYR A 21 -12.09 -6.94 -6.14
C TYR A 21 -13.19 -6.21 -5.36
N GLU A 22 -14.11 -6.96 -4.76
CA GLU A 22 -15.24 -6.44 -3.96
C GLU A 22 -16.03 -5.29 -4.62
N GLY A 23 -16.23 -5.37 -5.93
CA GLY A 23 -16.96 -4.35 -6.71
C GLY A 23 -16.10 -3.16 -7.15
N TYR A 24 -14.82 -3.15 -6.82
CA TYR A 24 -13.85 -2.17 -7.28
C TYR A 24 -13.00 -2.73 -8.41
N LYS A 25 -12.63 -1.88 -9.35
CA LYS A 25 -11.65 -2.21 -10.38
C LYS A 25 -10.25 -1.81 -9.89
N VAL A 26 -9.40 -2.80 -9.68
CA VAL A 26 -8.04 -2.61 -9.19
C VAL A 26 -7.05 -2.74 -10.34
N ASN A 27 -6.23 -1.71 -10.53
CA ASN A 27 -5.14 -1.71 -11.50
C ASN A 27 -3.80 -1.71 -10.75
N ILE A 28 -3.02 -2.75 -10.91
CA ILE A 28 -1.68 -2.87 -10.31
C ILE A 28 -0.62 -2.72 -11.39
N LEU A 29 0.30 -1.80 -11.14
CA LEU A 29 1.51 -1.63 -11.92
C LEU A 29 2.67 -2.19 -11.10
N ASP A 30 3.07 -3.43 -11.39
CA ASP A 30 4.20 -4.09 -10.73
C ASP A 30 5.52 -3.58 -11.32
N THR A 31 6.34 -2.95 -10.50
CA THR A 31 7.59 -2.30 -10.92
C THR A 31 8.82 -3.10 -10.52
N PRO A 32 9.91 -3.05 -11.32
CA PRO A 32 11.17 -3.68 -10.95
C PRO A 32 11.71 -3.13 -9.61
N GLY A 33 12.11 -4.03 -8.72
CA GLY A 33 12.73 -3.65 -7.45
C GLY A 33 14.22 -3.35 -7.53
N HIS A 34 14.90 -3.77 -8.61
CA HIS A 34 16.34 -3.61 -8.76
C HIS A 34 16.72 -2.19 -9.20
N GLN A 35 17.80 -1.65 -8.62
CA GLN A 35 18.22 -0.26 -8.89
C GLN A 35 18.55 0.04 -10.35
N ASP A 36 18.99 -0.94 -11.12
CA ASP A 36 19.32 -0.77 -12.54
C ASP A 36 18.10 -0.46 -13.41
N PHE A 37 16.89 -0.76 -12.90
CA PHE A 37 15.61 -0.54 -13.58
C PHE A 37 14.75 0.53 -12.89
N ALA A 38 15.35 1.33 -12.01
CA ALA A 38 14.63 2.35 -11.23
C ALA A 38 13.94 3.43 -12.11
N GLU A 39 14.48 3.69 -13.31
CA GLU A 39 13.89 4.67 -14.23
C GLU A 39 12.49 4.26 -14.70
N ASP A 40 12.26 2.97 -14.95
CA ASP A 40 10.94 2.44 -15.30
C ASP A 40 9.95 2.62 -14.14
N THR A 41 10.40 2.39 -12.91
CA THR A 41 9.63 2.67 -11.68
C THR A 41 9.27 4.16 -11.57
N TYR A 42 10.21 5.07 -11.84
CA TYR A 42 9.95 6.51 -11.75
C TYR A 42 8.94 6.99 -12.78
N ARG A 43 8.98 6.44 -14.00
CA ARG A 43 7.97 6.71 -15.04
C ARG A 43 6.60 6.17 -14.62
N THR A 44 6.55 4.95 -14.12
CA THR A 44 5.30 4.32 -13.68
C THR A 44 4.62 5.12 -12.57
N LEU A 45 5.39 5.70 -11.64
CA LEU A 45 4.85 6.56 -10.57
C LEU A 45 4.16 7.84 -11.09
N THR A 46 4.30 8.21 -12.37
CA THR A 46 3.50 9.30 -12.95
C THR A 46 2.06 8.90 -13.26
N ALA A 47 1.81 7.62 -13.37
CA ALA A 47 0.53 7.05 -13.80
C ALA A 47 -0.28 6.42 -12.66
N VAL A 48 0.16 6.55 -11.42
CA VAL A 48 -0.52 5.93 -10.28
C VAL A 48 -1.00 6.98 -9.28
N ASP A 49 -2.06 6.63 -8.54
CA ASP A 49 -2.65 7.49 -7.50
C ASP A 49 -2.04 7.24 -6.14
N SER A 50 -1.47 6.06 -5.95
CA SER A 50 -0.87 5.61 -4.70
C SER A 50 0.20 4.54 -4.96
N ALA A 51 0.96 4.18 -3.94
CA ALA A 51 1.97 3.14 -4.03
C ALA A 51 1.95 2.20 -2.83
N ILE A 52 2.24 0.93 -3.08
CA ILE A 52 2.56 -0.05 -2.04
C ILE A 52 4.07 -0.27 -2.06
N ILE A 53 4.73 0.03 -0.96
CA ILE A 53 6.16 -0.23 -0.81
C ILE A 53 6.35 -1.52 -0.06
N VAL A 54 6.94 -2.50 -0.73
CA VAL A 54 7.19 -3.83 -0.16
C VAL A 54 8.56 -3.84 0.51
N VAL A 55 8.59 -4.19 1.81
CA VAL A 55 9.79 -4.29 2.63
C VAL A 55 10.01 -5.74 3.05
N ASP A 56 11.22 -6.26 2.91
CA ASP A 56 11.59 -7.59 3.38
C ASP A 56 11.72 -7.58 4.91
N SER A 57 10.93 -8.43 5.60
CA SER A 57 10.85 -8.46 7.07
C SER A 57 12.16 -8.81 7.76
N ALA A 58 13.07 -9.54 7.09
CA ALA A 58 14.37 -9.89 7.61
C ALA A 58 15.43 -8.80 7.36
N LYS A 59 15.32 -8.06 6.25
CA LYS A 59 16.29 -7.00 5.88
C LYS A 59 15.87 -5.62 6.38
N GLY A 60 14.56 -5.35 6.42
CA GLY A 60 14.02 -4.05 6.76
C GLY A 60 14.22 -3.01 5.65
N VAL A 61 14.40 -1.76 6.04
CA VAL A 61 14.55 -0.64 5.11
C VAL A 61 15.93 -0.64 4.47
N GLU A 62 15.98 -0.93 3.16
CA GLU A 62 17.18 -0.93 2.32
C GLU A 62 17.37 0.43 1.62
N THR A 63 18.53 0.64 0.99
CA THR A 63 18.86 1.90 0.29
C THR A 63 17.85 2.24 -0.81
N GLN A 64 17.38 1.22 -1.56
CA GLN A 64 16.41 1.41 -2.62
C GLN A 64 15.03 1.81 -2.06
N THR A 65 14.62 1.23 -0.93
CA THR A 65 13.38 1.61 -0.23
C THR A 65 13.38 3.10 0.12
N ARG A 66 14.50 3.63 0.62
CA ARG A 66 14.64 5.06 0.93
C ARG A 66 14.45 5.94 -0.30
N LYS A 67 15.11 5.60 -1.41
CA LYS A 67 14.99 6.35 -2.67
C LYS A 67 13.55 6.36 -3.19
N LEU A 68 12.86 5.23 -3.15
CA LEU A 68 11.48 5.12 -3.62
C LEU A 68 10.51 5.93 -2.76
N ILE A 69 10.66 5.91 -1.45
CA ILE A 69 9.86 6.76 -0.54
C ILE A 69 10.10 8.25 -0.81
N GLU A 70 11.34 8.66 -1.04
CA GLU A 70 11.64 10.06 -1.38
C GLU A 70 10.98 10.47 -2.71
N VAL A 71 10.97 9.60 -3.70
CA VAL A 71 10.27 9.86 -4.96
C VAL A 71 8.76 9.95 -4.76
N CYS A 72 8.17 9.07 -3.96
CA CYS A 72 6.74 9.15 -3.61
C CYS A 72 6.42 10.48 -2.90
N ARG A 73 7.28 10.93 -1.98
CA ARG A 73 7.14 12.24 -1.30
C ARG A 73 7.20 13.41 -2.27
N MET A 74 8.19 13.43 -3.17
CA MET A 74 8.33 14.50 -4.17
C MET A 74 7.11 14.58 -5.11
N ARG A 75 6.47 13.44 -5.36
CA ARG A 75 5.29 13.34 -6.21
C ARG A 75 3.96 13.48 -5.46
N ASN A 76 4.02 13.66 -4.14
CA ASN A 76 2.84 13.67 -3.28
C ASN A 76 2.00 12.38 -3.37
N THR A 77 2.62 11.24 -3.64
CA THR A 77 1.94 9.95 -3.78
C THR A 77 1.73 9.31 -2.40
N PRO A 78 0.49 9.06 -1.98
CA PRO A 78 0.19 8.31 -0.76
C PRO A 78 0.76 6.89 -0.81
N VAL A 79 1.17 6.37 0.35
CA VAL A 79 1.88 5.09 0.44
C VAL A 79 1.32 4.22 1.55
N ILE A 80 1.15 2.92 1.28
CA ILE A 80 1.10 1.85 2.28
C ILE A 80 2.43 1.10 2.24
N ILE A 81 2.97 0.74 3.39
CA ILE A 81 4.13 -0.15 3.48
C ILE A 81 3.64 -1.55 3.84
N PHE A 82 4.06 -2.54 3.05
CA PHE A 82 3.80 -3.94 3.30
C PHE A 82 5.07 -4.68 3.70
N VAL A 83 5.15 -5.10 4.97
CA VAL A 83 6.26 -5.89 5.50
C VAL A 83 6.04 -7.35 5.09
N ASN A 84 6.74 -7.76 4.05
CA ASN A 84 6.59 -9.05 3.39
C ASN A 84 7.59 -10.09 3.89
N LYS A 85 7.32 -11.35 3.59
CA LYS A 85 8.17 -12.50 3.91
C LYS A 85 8.26 -12.77 5.42
N MET A 86 7.15 -12.58 6.13
CA MET A 86 7.06 -12.85 7.58
C MET A 86 7.35 -14.32 7.94
N ASP A 87 7.31 -15.22 6.95
CA ASP A 87 7.64 -16.63 7.05
C ASP A 87 9.14 -16.96 6.93
N ARG A 88 10.00 -15.95 6.72
CA ARG A 88 11.46 -16.16 6.58
C ARG A 88 12.18 -16.09 7.92
N ILE A 89 13.30 -16.84 8.01
CA ILE A 89 14.24 -16.76 9.13
C ILE A 89 14.77 -15.33 9.27
N GLY A 90 14.75 -14.79 10.49
CA GLY A 90 15.14 -13.41 10.80
C GLY A 90 14.03 -12.37 10.58
N ALA A 91 12.81 -12.80 10.23
CA ALA A 91 11.66 -11.91 10.12
C ALA A 91 11.34 -11.23 11.46
N ASN A 92 11.22 -9.90 11.44
CA ASN A 92 10.88 -9.12 12.63
C ASN A 92 10.10 -7.87 12.22
N PHE A 93 8.80 -7.89 12.47
CA PHE A 93 7.88 -6.81 12.11
C PHE A 93 8.19 -5.51 12.85
N PHE A 94 8.33 -5.56 14.17
CA PHE A 94 8.53 -4.36 14.99
C PHE A 94 9.84 -3.66 14.64
N ARG A 95 10.92 -4.42 14.43
CA ARG A 95 12.17 -3.86 13.93
C ARG A 95 12.00 -3.14 12.59
N CYS A 96 11.17 -3.66 11.69
CA CYS A 96 10.88 -2.99 10.42
C CYS A 96 10.13 -1.68 10.64
N VAL A 97 9.15 -1.64 11.55
CA VAL A 97 8.41 -0.42 11.91
C VAL A 97 9.37 0.63 12.49
N ASP A 98 10.24 0.25 13.42
CA ASP A 98 11.26 1.14 13.98
C ASP A 98 12.19 1.69 12.88
N MET A 99 12.64 0.81 11.97
CA MET A 99 13.48 1.24 10.83
C MET A 99 12.74 2.18 9.87
N ILE A 100 11.44 2.00 9.66
CA ILE A 100 10.62 2.91 8.83
C ILE A 100 10.59 4.28 9.50
N HIS A 101 10.34 4.34 10.79
CA HIS A 101 10.35 5.58 11.55
C HIS A 101 11.73 6.26 11.50
N ASP A 102 12.79 5.56 11.89
CA ASP A 102 14.13 6.14 12.07
C ASP A 102 14.80 6.52 10.75
N ARG A 103 14.66 5.66 9.72
CA ARG A 103 15.40 5.82 8.45
C ARG A 103 14.64 6.58 7.39
N LEU A 104 13.31 6.57 7.46
CA LEU A 104 12.46 7.27 6.50
C LEU A 104 11.86 8.56 7.07
N GLY A 105 11.93 8.77 8.40
CA GLY A 105 11.28 9.90 9.07
C GLY A 105 9.77 9.93 8.76
N ALA A 106 9.15 8.76 8.65
CA ALA A 106 7.73 8.62 8.38
C ALA A 106 6.98 8.32 9.68
N LYS A 107 5.81 8.92 9.88
CA LYS A 107 4.88 8.54 10.95
C LYS A 107 4.26 7.19 10.55
N ALA A 108 5.01 6.11 10.80
CA ALA A 108 4.58 4.75 10.52
C ALA A 108 3.52 4.32 11.52
N VAL A 109 2.36 3.89 11.04
CA VAL A 109 1.23 3.45 11.87
C VAL A 109 0.94 1.99 11.53
N PRO A 110 1.30 1.03 12.41
CA PRO A 110 0.91 -0.36 12.25
C PRO A 110 -0.60 -0.52 12.28
N LEU A 111 -1.15 -1.19 11.27
CA LEU A 111 -2.57 -1.56 11.23
C LEU A 111 -2.80 -3.00 11.64
N GLN A 112 -1.74 -3.78 11.77
CA GLN A 112 -1.79 -5.21 12.04
C GLN A 112 -0.66 -5.64 12.96
N LEU A 113 -0.88 -6.73 13.72
CA LEU A 113 0.15 -7.44 14.47
C LEU A 113 0.37 -8.85 13.89
N PRO A 114 1.59 -9.38 13.88
CA PRO A 114 1.84 -10.73 13.42
C PRO A 114 1.40 -11.78 14.47
N ILE A 115 0.73 -12.83 14.02
CA ILE A 115 0.49 -14.04 14.80
C ILE A 115 1.62 -15.02 14.45
N GLY A 116 2.55 -15.16 15.38
CA GLY A 116 3.77 -15.93 15.15
C GLY A 116 4.79 -15.21 14.27
N SER A 117 5.89 -15.86 14.00
CA SER A 117 6.98 -15.34 13.15
C SER A 117 7.72 -16.51 12.49
N GLU A 118 8.39 -16.23 11.39
CA GLU A 118 9.19 -17.21 10.65
C GLU A 118 8.32 -18.41 10.22
N ASP A 119 8.78 -19.65 10.49
CA ASP A 119 8.04 -20.87 10.17
C ASP A 119 6.72 -21.02 10.95
N LYS A 120 6.60 -20.30 12.07
CA LYS A 120 5.39 -20.24 12.90
C LYS A 120 4.45 -19.09 12.54
N PHE A 121 4.76 -18.32 11.52
CA PHE A 121 3.84 -17.29 11.05
C PHE A 121 2.55 -17.93 10.55
N GLU A 122 1.41 -17.54 11.15
CA GLU A 122 0.10 -18.14 10.92
C GLU A 122 -0.96 -17.14 10.48
N GLY A 123 -0.76 -15.87 10.78
CA GLY A 123 -1.79 -14.88 10.51
C GLY A 123 -1.45 -13.48 11.00
N VAL A 124 -2.48 -12.67 11.07
CA VAL A 124 -2.40 -11.28 11.51
C VAL A 124 -3.55 -10.96 12.47
N VAL A 125 -3.32 -10.06 13.42
CA VAL A 125 -4.39 -9.39 14.16
C VAL A 125 -4.61 -8.03 13.54
N ASP A 126 -5.83 -7.76 13.11
CA ASP A 126 -6.28 -6.46 12.62
C ASP A 126 -6.53 -5.54 13.81
N LEU A 127 -5.76 -4.46 13.89
CA LEU A 127 -5.85 -3.49 14.98
C LEU A 127 -7.08 -2.60 14.88
N VAL A 128 -7.62 -2.39 13.69
CA VAL A 128 -8.81 -1.56 13.47
C VAL A 128 -10.07 -2.31 13.85
N ARG A 129 -10.21 -3.56 13.36
CA ARG A 129 -11.40 -4.39 13.54
C ARG A 129 -11.40 -5.24 14.81
N GLY A 130 -10.26 -5.37 15.49
CA GLY A 130 -10.12 -6.20 16.70
C GLY A 130 -10.37 -7.68 16.42
N LYS A 131 -9.87 -8.15 15.28
CA LYS A 131 -10.03 -9.55 14.85
C LYS A 131 -8.69 -10.17 14.46
N ALA A 132 -8.55 -11.45 14.72
CA ALA A 132 -7.44 -12.25 14.23
C ALA A 132 -7.84 -12.96 12.94
N ILE A 133 -6.96 -12.93 11.95
CA ILE A 133 -7.11 -13.60 10.65
C ILE A 133 -6.02 -14.66 10.57
N ARG A 134 -6.42 -15.95 10.65
CA ARG A 134 -5.52 -17.09 10.51
C ARG A 134 -5.67 -17.73 9.16
N PHE A 135 -4.56 -17.89 8.46
CA PHE A 135 -4.52 -18.44 7.11
C PHE A 135 -4.30 -19.94 7.14
N ASP A 136 -5.08 -20.68 6.35
CA ASP A 136 -4.88 -22.12 6.20
C ASP A 136 -3.68 -22.41 5.28
N LYS A 137 -2.64 -23.02 5.85
CA LYS A 137 -1.44 -23.42 5.12
C LYS A 137 -1.71 -24.52 4.09
N SER A 138 -2.76 -25.33 4.28
CA SER A 138 -3.11 -26.43 3.36
C SER A 138 -3.71 -25.90 2.04
N SER A 139 -4.46 -24.82 2.11
CA SER A 139 -5.00 -24.12 0.94
C SER A 139 -4.03 -23.10 0.33
N LYS A 140 -2.78 -23.04 0.81
CA LYS A 140 -1.79 -22.02 0.43
C LYS A 140 -2.30 -20.60 0.70
N GLY A 141 -2.94 -20.39 1.84
CA GLY A 141 -3.43 -19.07 2.27
C GLY A 141 -4.67 -18.55 1.53
N MET A 142 -5.31 -19.38 0.71
CA MET A 142 -6.56 -18.99 0.03
C MET A 142 -7.72 -18.94 1.02
N ASP A 143 -7.79 -19.93 1.91
CA ASP A 143 -8.79 -19.98 2.95
C ASP A 143 -8.21 -19.39 4.24
N PHE A 144 -9.03 -18.68 4.97
CA PHE A 144 -8.69 -18.12 6.28
C PHE A 144 -9.90 -18.12 7.20
N VAL A 145 -9.62 -18.05 8.48
CA VAL A 145 -10.63 -17.96 9.55
C VAL A 145 -10.48 -16.63 10.26
N VAL A 146 -11.60 -15.95 10.46
CA VAL A 146 -11.65 -14.71 11.28
C VAL A 146 -12.16 -15.11 12.67
N GLU A 147 -11.39 -14.78 13.68
CA GLU A 147 -11.69 -15.12 15.09
C GLU A 147 -11.42 -13.91 16.00
N ASP A 148 -11.76 -14.04 17.28
CA ASP A 148 -11.42 -13.00 18.26
C ASP A 148 -9.90 -12.96 18.49
N VAL A 149 -9.41 -11.83 19.00
CA VAL A 149 -8.00 -11.66 19.34
C VAL A 149 -7.58 -12.76 20.33
N PRO A 150 -6.50 -13.51 20.08
CA PRO A 150 -6.02 -14.53 20.99
C PRO A 150 -5.75 -13.98 22.39
N ALA A 151 -6.11 -14.73 23.45
CA ALA A 151 -6.00 -14.25 24.83
C ALA A 151 -4.57 -13.86 25.23
N ASP A 152 -3.57 -14.55 24.69
CA ASP A 152 -2.15 -14.23 24.89
C ASP A 152 -1.65 -13.00 24.16
N MET A 153 -2.42 -12.51 23.18
CA MET A 153 -2.13 -11.28 22.43
C MET A 153 -2.98 -10.08 22.89
N GLN A 154 -3.98 -10.28 23.77
CA GLN A 154 -4.93 -9.24 24.14
C GLN A 154 -4.23 -7.99 24.69
N THR A 155 -3.27 -8.12 25.60
CA THR A 155 -2.54 -6.98 26.18
C THR A 155 -1.78 -6.19 25.11
N LEU A 156 -1.12 -6.88 24.19
CA LEU A 156 -0.39 -6.23 23.08
C LEU A 156 -1.36 -5.57 22.10
N TYR A 157 -2.49 -6.22 21.83
CA TYR A 157 -3.55 -5.63 21.01
C TYR A 157 -4.07 -4.34 21.63
N ASP A 158 -4.44 -4.35 22.91
CA ASP A 158 -4.99 -3.19 23.60
C ASP A 158 -4.01 -2.00 23.59
N GLU A 159 -2.72 -2.27 23.82
CA GLU A 159 -1.65 -1.27 23.73
C GLU A 159 -1.54 -0.69 22.31
N LYS A 160 -1.43 -1.55 21.30
CA LYS A 160 -1.21 -1.10 19.92
C LYS A 160 -2.46 -0.53 19.26
N HIS A 161 -3.65 -0.99 19.65
CA HIS A 161 -4.90 -0.36 19.23
C HIS A 161 -5.01 1.05 19.80
N HIS A 162 -4.66 1.25 21.09
CA HIS A 162 -4.64 2.57 21.71
C HIS A 162 -3.68 3.53 20.99
N GLU A 163 -2.44 3.09 20.72
CA GLU A 163 -1.46 3.87 19.95
C GLU A 163 -1.97 4.23 18.55
N LEU A 164 -2.64 3.27 17.87
CA LEU A 164 -3.26 3.50 16.56
C LEU A 164 -4.33 4.59 16.64
N VAL A 165 -5.28 4.45 17.58
CA VAL A 165 -6.41 5.38 17.74
C VAL A 165 -5.88 6.79 18.07
N GLU A 166 -4.92 6.91 18.99
CA GLU A 166 -4.27 8.18 19.32
C GLU A 166 -3.63 8.81 18.09
N ALA A 167 -2.82 8.04 17.35
CA ALA A 167 -2.11 8.53 16.18
C ALA A 167 -3.01 9.05 15.06
N VAL A 168 -4.21 8.47 14.89
CA VAL A 168 -5.14 8.87 13.84
C VAL A 168 -6.16 9.92 14.32
N ALA A 169 -6.53 9.92 15.60
CA ALA A 169 -7.41 10.95 16.16
C ALA A 169 -6.78 12.36 16.09
N GLU A 170 -5.45 12.47 16.19
CA GLU A 170 -4.73 13.73 16.01
C GLU A 170 -4.97 14.42 14.65
N GLU A 171 -5.41 13.66 13.65
CA GLU A 171 -5.63 14.15 12.28
C GLU A 171 -7.05 14.71 12.02
N ASP A 172 -7.96 14.62 13.03
CA ASP A 172 -9.35 15.12 12.93
C ASP A 172 -9.78 15.72 14.28
N GLU A 173 -9.98 17.05 14.33
CA GLU A 173 -10.29 17.77 15.57
C GLU A 173 -11.53 17.22 16.30
N ALA A 174 -12.59 16.86 15.57
CA ALA A 174 -13.82 16.36 16.17
C ALA A 174 -13.62 14.98 16.81
N LEU A 175 -12.81 14.12 16.18
CA LEU A 175 -12.51 12.79 16.71
C LEU A 175 -11.47 12.86 17.83
N LEU A 176 -10.57 13.83 17.79
CA LEU A 176 -9.65 14.09 18.88
C LEU A 176 -10.41 14.55 20.14
N GLU A 177 -11.36 15.47 20.02
CA GLU A 177 -12.21 15.90 21.15
C GLU A 177 -12.99 14.72 21.73
N LYS A 178 -13.60 13.88 20.88
CA LYS A 178 -14.32 12.68 21.28
C LYS A 178 -13.41 11.71 22.05
N TYR A 179 -12.21 11.45 21.52
CA TYR A 179 -11.22 10.57 22.15
C TYR A 179 -10.74 11.12 23.51
N LEU A 180 -10.40 12.41 23.57
CA LEU A 180 -9.98 13.08 24.82
C LEU A 180 -11.13 13.15 25.84
N GLY A 181 -12.39 13.17 25.38
CA GLY A 181 -13.59 13.07 26.21
C GLY A 181 -13.80 11.67 26.82
N GLY A 182 -12.98 10.68 26.47
CA GLY A 182 -13.06 9.31 26.95
C GLY A 182 -14.10 8.45 26.22
N GLU A 183 -14.59 8.90 25.07
CA GLU A 183 -15.48 8.15 24.21
C GLU A 183 -14.68 7.24 23.26
N SER A 184 -15.17 6.04 23.00
CA SER A 184 -14.57 5.15 21.99
C SER A 184 -14.92 5.61 20.59
N LEU A 185 -13.94 5.51 19.67
CA LEU A 185 -14.20 5.71 18.24
C LEU A 185 -14.78 4.43 17.63
N SER A 186 -15.70 4.57 16.66
CA SER A 186 -16.20 3.44 15.90
C SER A 186 -15.18 2.99 14.86
N GLU A 187 -15.36 1.75 14.34
CA GLU A 187 -14.51 1.23 13.25
C GLU A 187 -14.53 2.17 12.04
N GLU A 188 -15.71 2.65 11.63
CA GLU A 188 -15.88 3.54 10.48
C GLU A 188 -15.18 4.89 10.69
N GLU A 189 -15.21 5.42 11.92
CA GLU A 189 -14.50 6.65 12.28
C GLU A 189 -12.99 6.45 12.17
N ILE A 190 -12.46 5.33 12.69
CA ILE A 190 -11.03 4.99 12.61
C ILE A 190 -10.61 4.80 11.15
N VAL A 191 -11.35 4.02 10.36
CA VAL A 191 -11.08 3.81 8.93
C VAL A 191 -11.07 5.14 8.16
N SER A 192 -12.05 6.00 8.41
CA SER A 192 -12.13 7.32 7.77
C SER A 192 -10.92 8.20 8.11
N CYS A 193 -10.48 8.20 9.38
CA CYS A 193 -9.29 8.92 9.80
C CYS A 193 -8.02 8.38 9.16
N ILE A 194 -7.82 7.06 9.17
CA ILE A 194 -6.66 6.44 8.51
C ILE A 194 -6.64 6.83 7.03
N ARG A 195 -7.78 6.77 6.33
CA ARG A 195 -7.87 7.19 4.93
C ARG A 195 -7.48 8.64 4.72
N LYS A 196 -8.07 9.57 5.48
CA LYS A 196 -7.75 11.01 5.40
C LYS A 196 -6.27 11.26 5.65
N ALA A 197 -5.72 10.67 6.72
CA ALA A 197 -4.33 10.80 7.11
C ALA A 197 -3.36 10.19 6.07
N THR A 198 -3.74 9.08 5.43
CA THR A 198 -2.97 8.46 4.36
C THR A 198 -2.96 9.32 3.10
N ILE A 199 -4.12 9.82 2.68
CA ILE A 199 -4.25 10.67 1.48
C ILE A 199 -3.52 12.00 1.68
N SER A 200 -3.60 12.60 2.87
CA SER A 200 -2.84 13.80 3.22
C SER A 200 -1.34 13.54 3.43
N ARG A 201 -0.94 12.26 3.55
CA ARG A 201 0.45 11.79 3.79
C ARG A 201 0.99 12.16 5.18
N SER A 202 0.13 12.45 6.13
CA SER A 202 0.52 12.69 7.52
C SER A 202 0.93 11.40 8.23
N ILE A 203 0.35 10.26 7.84
CA ILE A 203 0.76 8.93 8.30
C ILE A 203 1.14 8.03 7.11
N VAL A 204 1.84 6.94 7.43
CA VAL A 204 2.11 5.82 6.52
C VAL A 204 1.61 4.53 7.16
N PRO A 205 0.48 3.98 6.71
CA PRO A 205 -0.03 2.69 7.18
C PRO A 205 0.98 1.57 6.94
N VAL A 206 1.16 0.70 7.93
CA VAL A 206 2.05 -0.46 7.83
C VAL A 206 1.24 -1.73 8.03
N MET A 207 1.27 -2.60 7.02
CA MET A 207 0.65 -3.92 7.01
C MET A 207 1.71 -5.01 6.85
N LEU A 208 1.34 -6.27 7.06
CA LEU A 208 2.31 -7.35 7.04
C LEU A 208 1.76 -8.65 6.45
N GLY A 209 2.67 -9.53 6.00
CA GLY A 209 2.28 -10.82 5.48
C GLY A 209 3.42 -11.61 4.85
N SER A 210 3.05 -12.67 4.14
CA SER A 210 3.92 -13.47 3.27
C SER A 210 3.22 -13.68 1.92
N ALA A 211 3.53 -12.81 0.96
CA ALA A 211 2.88 -12.84 -0.36
C ALA A 211 3.11 -14.17 -1.10
N PHE A 212 4.30 -14.77 -0.97
CA PHE A 212 4.59 -16.09 -1.57
C PHE A 212 3.68 -17.20 -1.05
N ARG A 213 3.24 -17.10 0.21
CA ARG A 213 2.29 -18.03 0.83
C ARG A 213 0.85 -17.55 0.77
N ASN A 214 0.60 -16.43 0.09
CA ASN A 214 -0.70 -15.76 0.01
C ASN A 214 -1.31 -15.40 1.38
N MET A 215 -0.47 -15.22 2.40
CA MET A 215 -0.91 -14.88 3.76
C MET A 215 -0.82 -13.36 3.92
N GLY A 216 -1.95 -12.70 4.22
CA GLY A 216 -2.03 -11.24 4.38
C GLY A 216 -2.25 -10.46 3.09
N VAL A 217 -2.44 -11.12 1.94
CA VAL A 217 -2.69 -10.46 0.65
C VAL A 217 -4.12 -9.91 0.58
N GLN A 218 -5.12 -10.68 1.02
CA GLN A 218 -6.51 -10.22 1.07
C GLN A 218 -6.66 -9.00 1.99
N PRO A 219 -6.19 -9.01 3.26
CA PRO A 219 -6.21 -7.81 4.10
C PRO A 219 -5.45 -6.62 3.50
N LEU A 220 -4.38 -6.85 2.73
CA LEU A 220 -3.70 -5.78 2.01
C LEU A 220 -4.60 -5.16 0.92
N LEU A 221 -5.34 -5.97 0.18
CA LEU A 221 -6.29 -5.50 -0.83
C LEU A 221 -7.45 -4.72 -0.19
N ASP A 222 -7.96 -5.20 0.97
CA ASP A 222 -8.93 -4.45 1.78
C ASP A 222 -8.35 -3.07 2.16
N GLY A 223 -7.10 -3.04 2.63
CA GLY A 223 -6.40 -1.79 2.95
C GLY A 223 -6.17 -0.86 1.75
N VAL A 224 -6.02 -1.40 0.54
CA VAL A 224 -5.98 -0.59 -0.69
C VAL A 224 -7.31 0.11 -0.91
N VAL A 225 -8.42 -0.61 -0.77
CA VAL A 225 -9.78 -0.06 -0.95
C VAL A 225 -10.11 0.93 0.17
N ASP A 226 -9.80 0.59 1.41
CA ASP A 226 -10.18 1.37 2.59
C ASP A 226 -9.35 2.66 2.73
N TYR A 227 -8.04 2.60 2.48
CA TYR A 227 -7.11 3.66 2.90
C TYR A 227 -6.43 4.43 1.76
N LEU A 228 -6.36 3.87 0.55
CA LEU A 228 -5.73 4.56 -0.57
C LEU A 228 -6.75 5.35 -1.41
N PRO A 229 -6.31 6.42 -2.08
CA PRO A 229 -7.19 7.21 -2.92
C PRO A 229 -7.63 6.46 -4.17
N SER A 230 -8.84 6.72 -4.61
CA SER A 230 -9.30 6.44 -5.97
C SER A 230 -8.99 7.62 -6.90
N PRO A 231 -9.11 7.46 -8.22
CA PRO A 231 -8.87 8.58 -9.17
C PRO A 231 -9.73 9.83 -8.93
N VAL A 232 -10.90 9.68 -8.28
CA VAL A 232 -11.79 10.82 -7.97
C VAL A 232 -11.38 11.57 -6.69
N ASP A 233 -10.55 10.97 -5.84
CA ASP A 233 -10.03 11.59 -4.62
C ASP A 233 -8.80 12.49 -4.90
N ILE A 234 -8.23 12.38 -6.11
CA ILE A 234 -7.01 13.07 -6.49
C ILE A 234 -7.36 14.38 -7.22
N PRO A 235 -6.59 15.46 -6.96
CA PRO A 235 -6.78 16.69 -7.70
C PRO A 235 -6.69 16.49 -9.23
N PRO A 236 -7.44 17.28 -10.03
CA PRO A 236 -7.34 17.23 -11.48
C PRO A 236 -5.91 17.35 -11.96
N MET A 237 -5.52 16.53 -12.93
CA MET A 237 -4.19 16.60 -13.51
C MET A 237 -4.04 17.84 -14.40
N PRO A 238 -3.02 18.68 -14.21
CA PRO A 238 -2.79 19.81 -15.08
C PRO A 238 -2.23 19.35 -16.44
N GLY A 239 -2.76 19.89 -17.52
CA GLY A 239 -2.30 19.73 -18.88
C GLY A 239 -2.08 21.08 -19.56
N HIS A 240 -1.44 21.08 -20.72
CA HIS A 240 -1.31 22.26 -21.56
C HIS A 240 -2.28 22.18 -22.74
N ASP A 241 -2.88 23.32 -23.10
CA ASP A 241 -3.72 23.42 -24.28
C ASP A 241 -2.83 23.24 -25.54
N PRO A 242 -3.13 22.32 -26.46
CA PRO A 242 -2.33 22.12 -27.65
C PRO A 242 -2.24 23.35 -28.56
N ASP A 243 -3.28 24.19 -28.51
CA ASP A 243 -3.37 25.41 -29.34
C ASP A 243 -2.85 26.67 -28.63
N ALA A 244 -2.50 26.58 -27.34
CA ALA A 244 -2.01 27.71 -26.54
C ALA A 244 -1.10 27.16 -25.39
N GLU A 245 0.20 27.05 -25.66
CA GLU A 245 1.18 26.44 -24.74
C GLU A 245 1.19 27.04 -23.32
N ASP A 246 0.91 28.36 -23.21
CA ASP A 246 0.85 29.04 -21.90
C ASP A 246 -0.46 28.80 -21.12
N LYS A 247 -1.44 28.17 -21.76
CA LYS A 247 -2.74 27.92 -21.14
C LYS A 247 -2.77 26.55 -20.46
N ILE A 248 -2.81 26.57 -19.12
CA ILE A 248 -3.00 25.36 -18.32
C ILE A 248 -4.48 24.99 -18.28
N ILE A 249 -4.78 23.74 -18.63
CA ILE A 249 -6.09 23.14 -18.51
C ILE A 249 -6.06 22.10 -17.35
N GLN A 250 -7.20 21.94 -16.66
CA GLN A 250 -7.34 20.92 -15.63
C GLN A 250 -8.12 19.74 -16.22
N CYS A 251 -7.57 18.53 -16.06
CA CYS A 251 -8.18 17.30 -16.54
C CYS A 251 -8.74 16.53 -15.34
N PRO A 252 -9.99 16.75 -14.91
CA PRO A 252 -10.60 16.01 -13.81
C PRO A 252 -10.99 14.60 -14.25
N CYS A 253 -10.98 13.67 -13.28
CA CYS A 253 -11.51 12.32 -13.48
C CYS A 253 -13.06 12.37 -13.47
N ASN A 254 -13.67 12.65 -14.63
CA ASN A 254 -15.11 12.82 -14.77
C ASN A 254 -15.55 12.39 -16.18
N ASP A 255 -16.49 11.46 -16.27
CA ASP A 255 -17.02 10.90 -17.52
C ASP A 255 -17.69 11.93 -18.44
N LYS A 256 -18.04 13.10 -17.94
CA LYS A 256 -18.68 14.19 -18.70
C LYS A 256 -17.66 15.15 -19.35
N GLU A 257 -16.41 15.02 -18.99
CA GLU A 257 -15.33 15.85 -19.52
C GLU A 257 -14.70 15.24 -20.79
N PRO A 258 -14.01 16.02 -21.62
CA PRO A 258 -13.27 15.49 -22.76
C PRO A 258 -12.26 14.43 -22.33
N LEU A 259 -12.11 13.38 -23.14
CA LEU A 259 -11.14 12.32 -22.89
C LEU A 259 -9.72 12.91 -22.85
N ALA A 260 -9.04 12.72 -21.74
CA ALA A 260 -7.63 13.01 -21.56
C ALA A 260 -6.91 11.75 -21.05
N GLY A 261 -5.70 11.51 -21.50
CA GLY A 261 -4.95 10.33 -21.08
C GLY A 261 -3.44 10.59 -21.11
N LEU A 262 -2.74 10.09 -20.10
CA LEU A 262 -1.29 10.11 -19.99
C LEU A 262 -0.70 8.78 -20.46
N VAL A 263 0.05 8.77 -21.56
CA VAL A 263 0.82 7.59 -21.97
C VAL A 263 2.06 7.48 -21.10
N PHE A 264 2.18 6.37 -20.36
CA PHE A 264 3.29 6.17 -19.43
C PHE A 264 4.22 5.01 -19.83
N LYS A 265 3.77 4.11 -20.72
CA LYS A 265 4.57 2.97 -21.17
C LYS A 265 4.28 2.62 -22.61
N LEU A 266 5.35 2.32 -23.36
CA LEU A 266 5.30 1.73 -24.69
C LEU A 266 5.90 0.33 -24.63
N PHE A 267 5.27 -0.62 -25.29
CA PHE A 267 5.72 -2.01 -25.38
C PHE A 267 5.60 -2.49 -26.82
N SER A 268 6.61 -3.22 -27.29
CA SER A 268 6.58 -3.85 -28.62
C SER A 268 6.43 -5.35 -28.44
N ASP A 269 5.29 -5.86 -28.86
CA ASP A 269 4.99 -7.29 -28.86
C ASP A 269 5.21 -7.86 -30.28
N PRO A 270 5.91 -9.00 -30.43
CA PRO A 270 6.16 -9.60 -31.74
C PRO A 270 4.91 -10.01 -32.52
N PHE A 271 3.78 -10.26 -31.83
CA PHE A 271 2.54 -10.75 -32.42
C PHE A 271 1.47 -9.65 -32.57
N ILE A 272 1.40 -8.74 -31.61
CA ILE A 272 0.35 -7.69 -31.53
C ILE A 272 0.87 -6.36 -32.09
N GLY A 273 2.19 -6.18 -32.14
CA GLY A 273 2.81 -4.92 -32.58
C GLY A 273 3.08 -3.95 -31.42
N HIS A 274 2.90 -2.65 -31.68
CA HIS A 274 3.16 -1.63 -30.67
C HIS A 274 1.94 -1.40 -29.78
N LEU A 275 2.14 -1.51 -28.47
CA LEU A 275 1.14 -1.25 -27.44
C LEU A 275 1.52 0.01 -26.67
N SER A 276 0.56 0.90 -26.52
CA SER A 276 0.69 2.09 -25.67
C SER A 276 -0.20 1.91 -24.44
N PHE A 277 0.40 1.96 -23.27
CA PHE A 277 -0.33 1.97 -22.01
C PHE A 277 -0.56 3.42 -21.58
N PHE A 278 -1.81 3.75 -21.30
CA PHE A 278 -2.21 5.08 -20.83
C PHE A 278 -3.15 4.99 -19.64
N ARG A 279 -3.14 6.03 -18.85
CA ARG A 279 -4.08 6.28 -17.76
C ARG A 279 -5.02 7.39 -18.15
#